data_45d2620033f11ce17e309acadcbd8a3a
#
_entry.id   45d2620033f11ce17e309acadcbd8a3a
#
_cell.length_a   1.000
_cell.length_b   1.000
_cell.length_c   1.000
_cell.angle_alpha   90.00
_cell.angle_beta   90.00
_cell.angle_gamma   90.00
#
_symmetry.space_group_name_H-M   'P 1'
#
loop_
_entity.id
_entity.type
_entity.pdbx_description
1 polymer ?
#
loop_
_entity_poly.entity_id
_entity_poly.type
_entity_poly.pdbx_seq_one_letter_code
_entity_poly.pdbx_strand_id
1 'polypeptide(L)'
;MNQMFTLRRQVEFNHCDPAGIVFYPRYFEMISATVERFLADEIDLAWADMDFRSGAGTPLGEIEARFHAPSRLGDKLELSLQVERIGRSSFTARITCACVGEARFTCRATMIHTNIDAGGSQPWPAEARARMTRFLIDGSDATLKSA
;
A
#
# COMPACT_ATOMS: atom_id res chain seq x y z
N MET A 1 3.78 -0.36 -18.04
CA MET A 1 3.58 1.09 -17.94
C MET A 1 3.85 1.52 -16.53
N ASN A 2 4.40 2.69 -16.38
CA ASN A 2 4.86 3.13 -15.08
C ASN A 2 3.85 4.02 -14.38
N GLN A 3 2.61 3.55 -14.28
CA GLN A 3 1.59 4.31 -13.57
C GLN A 3 1.92 4.35 -12.09
N MET A 4 1.42 5.38 -11.44
CA MET A 4 1.59 5.58 -10.02
C MET A 4 0.25 5.97 -9.44
N PHE A 5 -0.13 5.32 -8.36
CA PHE A 5 -1.35 5.67 -7.65
C PHE A 5 -0.99 6.64 -6.52
N THR A 6 -1.76 7.71 -6.38
CA THR A 6 -1.47 8.73 -5.37
C THR A 6 -2.68 8.96 -4.50
N LEU A 7 -2.45 8.97 -3.19
CA LEU A 7 -3.46 9.29 -2.19
C LEU A 7 -2.97 10.50 -1.39
N ARG A 8 -3.84 11.49 -1.21
CA ARG A 8 -3.50 12.68 -0.44
C ARG A 8 -4.17 12.63 0.92
N ARG A 9 -3.41 13.00 1.96
CA ARG A 9 -3.90 13.04 3.33
C ARG A 9 -3.33 14.28 4.02
N GLN A 10 -4.20 15.01 4.68
CA GLN A 10 -3.73 16.10 5.54
C GLN A 10 -3.50 15.56 6.93
N VAL A 11 -2.40 15.97 7.55
CA VAL A 11 -2.13 15.61 8.95
C VAL A 11 -3.11 16.40 9.82
N GLU A 12 -3.95 15.67 10.55
CA GLU A 12 -4.97 16.24 11.41
C GLU A 12 -4.60 16.02 12.87
N PHE A 13 -5.36 16.65 13.76
CA PHE A 13 -5.02 16.67 15.18
C PHE A 13 -4.92 15.27 15.77
N ASN A 14 -5.80 14.37 15.37
CA ASN A 14 -5.80 12.99 15.88
C ASN A 14 -4.60 12.18 15.41
N HIS A 15 -3.83 12.69 14.46
CA HIS A 15 -2.62 12.00 14.00
C HIS A 15 -1.40 12.34 14.85
N CYS A 16 -1.47 13.39 15.65
CA CYS A 16 -0.30 13.96 16.32
C CYS A 16 -0.17 13.51 17.75
N ASP A 17 1.08 13.46 18.23
CA ASP A 17 1.38 13.24 19.63
C ASP A 17 1.64 14.60 20.31
N PRO A 18 1.93 14.61 21.64
CA PRO A 18 2.18 15.88 22.34
C PRO A 18 3.34 16.71 21.79
N ALA A 19 4.24 16.09 21.01
CA ALA A 19 5.35 16.83 20.41
C ALA A 19 4.91 17.60 19.15
N GLY A 20 3.67 17.41 18.71
CA GLY A 20 3.14 18.12 17.54
C GLY A 20 3.52 17.49 16.23
N ILE A 21 4.01 16.27 16.24
CA ILE A 21 4.36 15.52 15.02
C ILE A 21 3.52 14.26 14.97
N VAL A 22 3.44 13.67 13.78
CA VAL A 22 2.67 12.46 13.58
C VAL A 22 3.21 11.34 14.46
N PHE A 23 2.33 10.74 15.26
CA PHE A 23 2.63 9.55 16.04
C PHE A 23 2.75 8.38 15.07
N TYR A 24 3.87 7.66 15.09
CA TYR A 24 4.23 6.76 13.99
C TYR A 24 3.17 5.70 13.63
N PRO A 25 2.37 5.15 14.54
CA PRO A 25 1.34 4.19 14.12
C PRO A 25 0.31 4.79 13.16
N ARG A 26 0.13 6.12 13.20
CA ARG A 26 -0.78 6.79 12.28
C ARG A 26 -0.29 6.70 10.83
N TYR A 27 1.02 6.67 10.64
CA TYR A 27 1.55 6.44 9.29
C TYR A 27 1.12 5.08 8.74
N PHE A 28 1.07 4.06 9.60
CA PHE A 28 0.66 2.74 9.15
C PHE A 28 -0.81 2.69 8.78
N GLU A 29 -1.63 3.49 9.44
CA GLU A 29 -3.03 3.65 9.03
C GLU A 29 -3.13 4.31 7.66
N MET A 30 -2.28 5.29 7.39
CA MET A 30 -2.24 5.96 6.09
C MET A 30 -1.73 5.02 5.00
N ILE A 31 -0.75 4.18 5.32
CA ILE A 31 -0.26 3.15 4.41
C ILE A 31 -1.39 2.17 4.09
N SER A 32 -2.12 1.72 5.11
CA SER A 32 -3.26 0.82 4.93
C SER A 32 -4.31 1.46 4.04
N ALA A 33 -4.63 2.74 4.28
CA ALA A 33 -5.61 3.44 3.46
C ALA A 33 -5.15 3.55 2.00
N THR A 34 -3.85 3.73 1.77
CA THR A 34 -3.31 3.80 0.43
C THR A 34 -3.47 2.49 -0.31
N VAL A 35 -3.16 1.38 0.36
CA VAL A 35 -3.34 0.04 -0.22
C VAL A 35 -4.81 -0.23 -0.50
N GLU A 36 -5.67 0.09 0.47
CA GLU A 36 -7.11 -0.13 0.31
C GLU A 36 -7.66 0.62 -0.90
N ARG A 37 -7.32 1.90 -1.02
CA ARG A 37 -7.80 2.70 -2.14
C ARG A 37 -7.22 2.23 -3.47
N PHE A 38 -5.94 1.84 -3.47
CA PHE A 38 -5.33 1.30 -4.66
C PHE A 38 -6.06 0.05 -5.15
N LEU A 39 -6.31 -0.88 -4.25
CA LEU A 39 -6.98 -2.11 -4.61
C LEU A 39 -8.42 -1.85 -5.08
N ALA A 40 -9.13 -0.95 -4.41
CA ALA A 40 -10.50 -0.65 -4.77
C ALA A 40 -10.60 0.12 -6.09
N ASP A 41 -9.81 1.17 -6.22
CA ASP A 41 -9.97 2.12 -7.31
C ASP A 41 -9.28 1.69 -8.60
N GLU A 42 -8.14 1.00 -8.49
CA GLU A 42 -7.34 0.65 -9.66
C GLU A 42 -7.40 -0.83 -10.00
N ILE A 43 -7.57 -1.69 -9.00
CA ILE A 43 -7.48 -3.14 -9.22
C ILE A 43 -8.86 -3.80 -9.21
N ASP A 44 -9.85 -3.09 -8.71
CA ASP A 44 -11.23 -3.59 -8.57
C ASP A 44 -11.31 -4.76 -7.58
N LEU A 45 -10.56 -4.63 -6.49
CA LEU A 45 -10.57 -5.58 -5.38
C LEU A 45 -10.81 -4.82 -4.08
N ALA A 46 -12.01 -4.24 -3.95
CA ALA A 46 -12.35 -3.47 -2.75
C ALA A 46 -12.45 -4.40 -1.53
N TRP A 47 -11.82 -4.00 -0.44
CA TRP A 47 -11.90 -4.78 0.81
C TRP A 47 -13.34 -4.94 1.29
N ALA A 48 -14.19 -3.96 1.03
CA ALA A 48 -15.59 -4.05 1.42
C ALA A 48 -16.31 -5.22 0.75
N ASP A 49 -15.81 -5.65 -0.41
CA ASP A 49 -16.37 -6.79 -1.15
C ASP A 49 -15.67 -8.09 -0.82
N MET A 50 -14.58 -8.03 -0.05
CA MET A 50 -13.80 -9.19 0.39
C MET A 50 -14.14 -9.52 1.83
N ASP A 51 -15.41 -9.78 2.08
CA ASP A 51 -15.85 -10.13 3.43
C ASP A 51 -16.04 -11.65 3.53
N PHE A 52 -16.69 -12.07 4.57
CA PHE A 52 -16.96 -13.49 4.79
C PHE A 52 -17.71 -14.15 3.63
N ARG A 53 -18.45 -13.37 2.85
CA ARG A 53 -19.25 -13.94 1.76
C ARG A 53 -18.37 -14.30 0.56
N SER A 54 -17.33 -13.51 0.31
CA SER A 54 -16.44 -13.77 -0.83
C SER A 54 -15.36 -14.78 -0.48
N GLY A 55 -15.05 -14.96 0.80
CA GLY A 55 -13.99 -15.84 1.24
C GLY A 55 -12.60 -15.35 0.89
N ALA A 56 -12.46 -14.06 0.57
CA ALA A 56 -11.17 -13.52 0.15
C ALA A 56 -10.69 -12.45 1.12
N GLY A 57 -9.38 -12.26 1.19
CA GLY A 57 -8.77 -11.21 1.97
C GLY A 57 -7.37 -10.91 1.45
N THR A 58 -6.82 -9.77 1.88
CA THR A 58 -5.47 -9.38 1.50
C THR A 58 -4.71 -8.89 2.73
N PRO A 59 -4.43 -9.78 3.69
CA PRO A 59 -3.68 -9.40 4.87
C PRO A 59 -2.25 -8.99 4.52
N LEU A 60 -1.67 -8.21 5.41
CA LEU A 60 -0.29 -7.81 5.31
C LEU A 60 0.60 -8.99 5.72
N GLY A 61 1.54 -9.35 4.86
CA GLY A 61 2.49 -10.42 5.16
C GLY A 61 3.81 -9.90 5.69
N GLU A 62 4.24 -8.74 5.18
CA GLU A 62 5.52 -8.18 5.58
C GLU A 62 5.49 -6.69 5.28
N ILE A 63 6.11 -5.90 6.17
CA ILE A 63 6.25 -4.47 5.93
C ILE A 63 7.62 -4.00 6.41
N GLU A 64 8.22 -3.13 5.62
CA GLU A 64 9.47 -2.50 5.96
C GLU A 64 9.30 -1.00 5.70
N ALA A 65 9.59 -0.18 6.70
CA ALA A 65 9.39 1.25 6.60
C ALA A 65 10.62 2.00 7.10
N ARG A 66 10.90 3.12 6.45
CA ARG A 66 11.98 4.00 6.85
C ARG A 66 11.45 5.42 6.89
N PHE A 67 11.69 6.09 8.00
CA PHE A 67 11.18 7.44 8.24
C PHE A 67 12.31 8.44 8.05
N HIS A 68 12.07 9.47 7.24
CA HIS A 68 13.11 10.43 6.84
C HIS A 68 12.98 11.76 7.53
N ALA A 69 11.75 12.22 7.77
CA ALA A 69 11.49 13.51 8.39
C ALA A 69 10.13 13.50 9.05
N PRO A 70 9.96 14.25 10.16
CA PRO A 70 8.66 14.29 10.82
C PRO A 70 7.64 15.09 10.03
N SER A 71 6.37 14.74 10.23
CA SER A 71 5.25 15.48 9.66
C SER A 71 4.50 16.17 10.79
N ARG A 72 3.96 17.35 10.51
CA ARG A 72 3.33 18.19 11.51
C ARG A 72 1.88 18.46 11.16
N LEU A 73 1.13 18.87 12.16
CA LEU A 73 -0.27 19.22 12.00
C LEU A 73 -0.44 20.19 10.82
N GLY A 74 -1.36 19.85 9.92
CA GLY A 74 -1.65 20.66 8.75
C GLY A 74 -0.86 20.31 7.51
N ASP A 75 0.19 19.49 7.63
CA ASP A 75 0.96 19.07 6.46
C ASP A 75 0.07 18.28 5.51
N LYS A 76 0.21 18.56 4.22
CA LYS A 76 -0.55 17.83 3.19
C LYS A 76 0.37 16.80 2.58
N LEU A 77 0.14 15.55 2.98
CA LEU A 77 0.98 14.45 2.58
C LEU A 77 0.48 13.86 1.26
N GLU A 78 1.44 13.45 0.45
CA GLU A 78 1.16 12.76 -0.80
C GLU A 78 1.79 11.38 -0.71
N LEU A 79 0.95 10.34 -0.68
CA LEU A 79 1.40 8.96 -0.64
C LEU A 79 1.27 8.37 -2.03
N SER A 80 2.38 7.89 -2.58
CA SER A 80 2.41 7.37 -3.94
C SER A 80 2.77 5.90 -3.90
N LEU A 81 1.97 5.10 -4.61
CA LEU A 81 2.12 3.65 -4.62
C LEU A 81 2.47 3.16 -6.02
N GLN A 82 3.50 2.34 -6.10
CA GLN A 82 3.83 1.55 -7.28
C GLN A 82 4.02 0.12 -6.84
N VAL A 83 3.93 -0.80 -7.79
CA VAL A 83 4.10 -2.23 -7.52
C VAL A 83 5.53 -2.62 -7.83
N GLU A 84 6.21 -3.19 -6.84
CA GLU A 84 7.58 -3.67 -7.00
C GLU A 84 7.61 -5.07 -7.59
N ARG A 85 6.65 -5.90 -7.16
CA ARG A 85 6.65 -7.30 -7.52
C ARG A 85 5.23 -7.85 -7.44
N ILE A 86 4.91 -8.74 -8.36
CA ILE A 86 3.64 -9.46 -8.35
C ILE A 86 3.96 -10.95 -8.30
N GLY A 87 3.61 -11.60 -7.18
CA GLY A 87 3.74 -13.04 -7.04
C GLY A 87 2.47 -13.75 -7.46
N ARG A 88 2.44 -15.07 -7.29
CA ARG A 88 1.25 -15.85 -7.59
C ARG A 88 0.06 -15.40 -6.75
N SER A 89 0.28 -15.18 -5.47
CA SER A 89 -0.76 -14.81 -4.51
C SER A 89 -0.34 -13.63 -3.64
N SER A 90 0.66 -12.86 -4.07
CA SER A 90 1.11 -11.71 -3.31
C SER A 90 1.49 -10.57 -4.24
N PHE A 91 1.54 -9.35 -3.72
CA PHE A 91 2.21 -8.26 -4.41
C PHE A 91 2.92 -7.41 -3.38
N THR A 92 4.02 -6.79 -3.80
CA THR A 92 4.77 -5.89 -2.95
C THR A 92 4.57 -4.47 -3.47
N ALA A 93 4.00 -3.63 -2.63
CA ALA A 93 3.81 -2.23 -2.94
C ALA A 93 5.00 -1.44 -2.42
N ARG A 94 5.47 -0.48 -3.23
CA ARG A 94 6.40 0.53 -2.76
C ARG A 94 5.60 1.80 -2.56
N ILE A 95 5.59 2.32 -1.35
CA ILE A 95 4.84 3.52 -1.02
C ILE A 95 5.82 4.56 -0.51
N THR A 96 5.77 5.74 -1.13
CA THR A 96 6.57 6.88 -0.70
C THR A 96 5.63 7.97 -0.25
N CYS A 97 6.03 8.68 0.81
CA CYS A 97 5.25 9.80 1.32
C CYS A 97 6.10 11.05 1.29
N ALA A 98 5.56 12.10 0.72
CA ALA A 98 6.26 13.38 0.62
C ALA A 98 5.31 14.52 0.94
N CYS A 99 5.87 15.63 1.35
CA CYS A 99 5.13 16.88 1.54
C CYS A 99 5.94 18.00 0.88
N VAL A 100 5.35 18.61 -0.13
CA VAL A 100 5.99 19.69 -0.90
C VAL A 100 7.41 19.28 -1.31
N GLY A 101 7.54 18.06 -1.84
CA GLY A 101 8.82 17.56 -2.33
C GLY A 101 9.77 17.02 -1.29
N GLU A 102 9.45 17.15 0.00
CA GLU A 102 10.32 16.61 1.05
C GLU A 102 9.87 15.20 1.41
N ALA A 103 10.79 14.25 1.32
CA ALA A 103 10.50 12.86 1.66
C ALA A 103 10.20 12.73 3.16
N ARG A 104 9.09 12.09 3.48
CA ARG A 104 8.68 11.85 4.86
C ARG A 104 8.93 10.41 5.27
N PHE A 105 8.53 9.48 4.45
CA PHE A 105 8.87 8.07 4.67
C PHE A 105 8.80 7.30 3.36
N THR A 106 9.42 6.12 3.37
CA THR A 106 9.29 5.14 2.29
C THR A 106 8.98 3.80 2.94
N CYS A 107 8.17 2.99 2.25
CA CYS A 107 7.88 1.67 2.78
C CYS A 107 7.66 0.67 1.65
N ARG A 108 7.85 -0.60 1.99
CA ARG A 108 7.54 -1.73 1.14
C ARG A 108 6.59 -2.62 1.94
N ALA A 109 5.42 -2.89 1.36
CA ALA A 109 4.40 -3.70 2.02
C ALA A 109 4.01 -4.84 1.10
N THR A 110 4.10 -6.06 1.60
CA THR A 110 3.72 -7.25 0.84
C THR A 110 2.36 -7.72 1.33
N MET A 111 1.39 -7.70 0.42
CA MET A 111 0.03 -8.14 0.69
C MET A 111 -0.17 -9.52 0.10
N ILE A 112 -0.92 -10.37 0.79
CA ILE A 112 -1.12 -11.75 0.39
C ILE A 112 -2.61 -11.98 0.11
N HIS A 113 -2.93 -12.51 -1.06
CA HIS A 113 -4.30 -12.86 -1.40
C HIS A 113 -4.63 -14.20 -0.75
N THR A 114 -5.60 -14.20 0.12
CA THR A 114 -5.92 -15.39 0.92
C THR A 114 -7.36 -15.83 0.70
N ASN A 115 -7.60 -17.10 0.98
CA ASN A 115 -8.95 -17.64 1.10
C ASN A 115 -9.24 -17.77 2.59
N ILE A 116 -10.16 -16.96 3.09
CA ILE A 116 -10.47 -16.91 4.52
C ILE A 116 -10.99 -18.25 5.01
N ASP A 117 -11.85 -18.88 4.23
CA ASP A 117 -12.48 -20.13 4.63
C ASP A 117 -11.51 -21.30 4.64
N ALA A 118 -10.68 -21.39 3.62
CA ALA A 118 -9.72 -22.48 3.50
C ALA A 118 -8.45 -22.24 4.31
N GLY A 119 -8.20 -20.99 4.68
CA GLY A 119 -7.06 -20.65 5.51
C GLY A 119 -5.72 -20.67 4.81
N GLY A 120 -5.68 -20.37 3.51
CA GLY A 120 -4.43 -20.36 2.76
C GLY A 120 -4.40 -19.27 1.72
N SER A 121 -3.27 -19.16 1.04
CA SER A 121 -3.14 -18.21 -0.05
C SER A 121 -3.84 -18.75 -1.30
N GLN A 122 -4.25 -17.84 -2.18
CA GLN A 122 -4.86 -18.20 -3.45
C GLN A 122 -4.36 -17.24 -4.52
N PRO A 123 -4.32 -17.68 -5.78
CA PRO A 123 -3.80 -16.82 -6.84
C PRO A 123 -4.67 -15.61 -7.07
N TRP A 124 -4.04 -14.53 -7.53
CA TRP A 124 -4.80 -13.35 -7.95
C TRP A 124 -5.69 -13.70 -9.12
N PRO A 125 -6.90 -13.12 -9.19
CA PRO A 125 -7.69 -13.20 -10.41
C PRO A 125 -6.87 -12.62 -11.58
N ALA A 126 -7.02 -13.20 -12.76
CA ALA A 126 -6.25 -12.77 -13.93
C ALA A 126 -6.42 -11.29 -14.23
N GLU A 127 -7.64 -10.78 -14.09
CA GLU A 127 -7.94 -9.38 -14.32
C GLU A 127 -7.19 -8.49 -13.32
N ALA A 128 -7.16 -8.88 -12.06
CA ALA A 128 -6.47 -8.12 -11.03
C ALA A 128 -4.98 -8.07 -11.31
N ARG A 129 -4.40 -9.20 -11.67
CA ARG A 129 -2.99 -9.28 -12.02
C ARG A 129 -2.67 -8.36 -13.20
N ALA A 130 -3.51 -8.36 -14.22
CA ALA A 130 -3.31 -7.51 -15.39
C ALA A 130 -3.33 -6.02 -14.99
N ARG A 131 -4.24 -5.65 -14.12
CA ARG A 131 -4.33 -4.26 -13.65
C ARG A 131 -3.12 -3.87 -12.81
N MET A 132 -2.66 -4.75 -11.93
CA MET A 132 -1.47 -4.51 -11.12
C MET A 132 -0.23 -4.26 -11.97
N THR A 133 -0.14 -4.96 -13.10
CA THR A 133 1.02 -4.86 -14.00
C THR A 133 1.24 -3.43 -14.49
N ARG A 134 0.17 -2.66 -14.64
CA ARG A 134 0.28 -1.27 -15.11
C ARG A 134 1.03 -0.38 -14.13
N PHE A 135 1.13 -0.81 -12.88
CA PHE A 135 1.78 -0.04 -11.82
C PHE A 135 3.17 -0.57 -11.47
N LEU A 136 3.64 -1.58 -12.20
CA LEU A 136 4.97 -2.13 -11.96
C LEU A 136 6.03 -1.05 -12.22
N ILE A 137 7.01 -1.03 -11.34
CA ILE A 137 8.14 -0.12 -11.46
C ILE A 137 8.89 -0.48 -12.73
N ASP A 138 9.28 0.55 -13.46
CA ASP A 138 10.01 0.36 -14.71
C ASP A 138 11.31 -0.39 -14.48
N GLY A 139 11.71 -1.18 -15.49
CA GLY A 139 12.93 -1.94 -15.40
C GLY A 139 12.76 -3.36 -14.96
N SER A 140 11.55 -3.73 -14.51
CA SER A 140 11.18 -5.10 -14.17
C SER A 140 12.10 -5.78 -13.15
N ASP A 141 12.88 -5.01 -12.40
CA ASP A 141 13.70 -5.57 -11.33
C ASP A 141 12.85 -6.24 -10.28
N ALA A 142 11.56 -5.94 -10.29
CA ALA A 142 10.62 -6.53 -9.36
C ALA A 142 10.67 -8.04 -9.37
N THR A 143 11.00 -8.65 -10.50
CA THR A 143 11.09 -10.09 -10.59
C THR A 143 12.34 -10.65 -9.96
N LEU A 144 13.34 -9.82 -9.74
CA LEU A 144 14.61 -10.25 -9.17
C LEU A 144 14.66 -10.11 -7.66
N LYS A 145 13.78 -9.32 -7.09
CA LYS A 145 13.73 -9.07 -5.65
C LYS A 145 12.75 -10.05 -5.02
N SER A 146 13.06 -11.30 -5.09
CA SER A 146 12.16 -12.34 -4.65
C SER A 146 12.15 -12.52 -3.14
N ALA A 147 13.13 -12.02 -2.46
CA ALA A 147 13.26 -12.28 -1.03
C ALA A 147 12.16 -11.65 -0.22
#